data_f34ca5a7aa7a9260c85ac3744fea4550
#
_entry.id   f34ca5a7aa7a9260c85ac3744fea4550
#
_cell.length_a   1.000
_cell.length_b   1.000
_cell.length_c   1.000
_cell.angle_alpha   90.00
_cell.angle_beta   90.00
_cell.angle_gamma   90.00
#
_symmetry.space_group_name_H-M   'P 1'
#
loop_
_entity.id
_entity.type
_entity.pdbx_description
1 polymer ?
#
loop_
_entity_poly.entity_id
_entity_poly.type
_entity_poly.pdbx_seq_one_letter_code
_entity_poly.pdbx_strand_id
1 'polypeptide(L)'
;MGQPHVTKHLFVTGGVASSLGKGLTASSLGRLLVDRGLRVTMQKLDPYLNVDPGTMNPFQHGEVFVTDDGAETDLDIGHYERFLDTNLHGSANVTTGQVYSRVIAKERRGEYLGETVQVIPHICLLYTSPSPRDRTRSRMPSSA
;
A
#
# COMPACT_ATOMS: atom_id res chain seq x y z
N MET A 1 16.31 18.01 20.89
CA MET A 1 16.17 16.58 20.51
C MET A 1 14.71 16.31 20.27
N GLY A 2 14.27 16.19 19.01
CA GLY A 2 12.87 15.92 18.66
C GLY A 2 12.51 14.48 19.07
N GLN A 3 11.37 14.32 19.70
CA GLN A 3 10.84 12.98 19.99
C GLN A 3 10.67 12.20 18.69
N PRO A 4 10.97 10.90 18.66
CA PRO A 4 10.75 10.09 17.47
C PRO A 4 9.25 10.14 17.12
N HIS A 5 8.93 10.64 15.93
CA HIS A 5 7.56 10.63 15.44
C HIS A 5 7.12 9.18 15.23
N VAL A 6 6.24 8.71 16.09
CA VAL A 6 5.60 7.39 15.95
C VAL A 6 4.49 7.51 14.92
N THR A 7 4.64 6.85 13.78
CA THR A 7 3.58 6.75 12.79
C THR A 7 2.47 5.82 13.32
N LYS A 8 1.24 6.31 13.31
CA LYS A 8 0.06 5.50 13.64
C LYS A 8 -0.57 5.01 12.34
N HIS A 9 -0.91 3.75 12.30
CA HIS A 9 -1.59 3.12 11.18
C HIS A 9 -3.07 2.94 11.48
N LEU A 10 -3.91 3.35 10.54
CA LEU A 10 -5.36 3.17 10.59
C LEU A 10 -5.78 2.34 9.37
N PHE A 11 -6.39 1.19 9.60
CA PHE A 11 -6.87 0.31 8.55
C PHE A 11 -8.38 0.45 8.38
N VAL A 12 -8.81 0.79 7.16
CA VAL A 12 -10.21 0.81 6.77
C VAL A 12 -10.47 -0.45 5.96
N THR A 13 -11.19 -1.39 6.54
CA THR A 13 -11.50 -2.67 5.90
C THR A 13 -13.01 -2.81 5.70
N GLY A 14 -13.39 -3.67 4.80
CA GLY A 14 -14.81 -3.95 4.53
C GLY A 14 -14.98 -5.13 3.59
N GLY A 15 -16.22 -5.59 3.43
CA GLY A 15 -16.55 -6.71 2.57
C GLY A 15 -16.17 -6.53 1.10
N VAL A 16 -16.30 -7.61 0.32
CA VAL A 16 -15.85 -7.73 -1.07
C VAL A 16 -16.59 -6.80 -2.04
N ALA A 17 -17.76 -6.28 -1.66
CA ALA A 17 -18.53 -5.37 -2.50
C ALA A 17 -17.82 -4.02 -2.65
N SER A 18 -17.47 -3.65 -3.87
CA SER A 18 -16.80 -2.40 -4.20
C SER A 18 -17.63 -1.15 -3.93
N SER A 19 -18.96 -1.28 -3.96
CA SER A 19 -19.91 -0.17 -3.81
C SER A 19 -20.23 0.25 -2.36
N LEU A 20 -19.57 -0.31 -1.36
CA LEU A 20 -19.84 -0.01 0.05
C LEU A 20 -19.27 1.34 0.54
N GLY A 21 -18.65 2.13 -0.32
CA GLY A 21 -18.13 3.45 0.04
C GLY A 21 -16.88 3.44 0.94
N LYS A 22 -16.12 2.34 0.96
CA LYS A 22 -14.88 2.23 1.75
C LYS A 22 -13.89 3.35 1.42
N GLY A 23 -13.64 3.60 0.14
CA GLY A 23 -12.75 4.66 -0.33
C GLY A 23 -13.21 6.04 0.10
N LEU A 24 -14.50 6.32 -0.03
CA LEU A 24 -15.09 7.59 0.42
C LEU A 24 -14.98 7.78 1.94
N THR A 25 -15.25 6.73 2.70
CA THR A 25 -15.13 6.77 4.16
C THR A 25 -13.68 7.02 4.59
N ALA A 26 -12.73 6.32 3.96
CA ALA A 26 -11.32 6.49 4.23
C ALA A 26 -10.85 7.91 3.89
N SER A 27 -11.23 8.43 2.71
CA SER A 27 -10.90 9.79 2.26
C SER A 27 -11.46 10.86 3.22
N SER A 28 -12.73 10.72 3.61
CA SER A 28 -13.38 11.64 4.53
C SER A 28 -12.69 11.65 5.89
N LEU A 29 -12.34 10.46 6.42
CA LEU A 29 -11.60 10.33 7.66
C LEU A 29 -10.21 10.95 7.55
N GLY A 30 -9.51 10.70 6.44
CA GLY A 30 -8.23 11.33 6.14
C GLY A 30 -8.32 12.85 6.18
N ARG A 31 -9.33 13.44 5.54
CA ARG A 31 -9.58 14.89 5.57
C ARG A 31 -9.82 15.40 6.98
N LEU A 32 -10.66 14.75 7.75
CA LEU A 32 -10.93 15.14 9.15
C LEU A 32 -9.68 15.11 10.04
N LEU A 33 -8.75 14.20 9.76
CA LEU A 33 -7.47 14.13 10.48
C LEU A 33 -6.53 15.26 10.07
N VAL A 34 -6.48 15.59 8.77
CA VAL A 34 -5.73 16.75 8.26
C VAL A 34 -6.26 18.06 8.87
N ASP A 35 -7.58 18.25 8.93
CA ASP A 35 -8.21 19.42 9.52
C ASP A 35 -7.92 19.56 11.03
N ARG A 36 -7.53 18.48 11.68
CA ARG A 36 -7.04 18.48 13.08
C ARG A 36 -5.53 18.72 13.20
N GLY A 37 -4.88 19.09 12.10
CA GLY A 37 -3.44 19.38 12.07
C GLY A 37 -2.53 18.16 12.07
N LEU A 38 -3.06 16.95 11.79
CA LEU A 38 -2.24 15.75 11.66
C LEU A 38 -1.69 15.64 10.24
N ARG A 39 -0.45 15.15 10.14
CA ARG A 39 0.11 14.77 8.84
C ARG A 39 -0.43 13.39 8.46
N VAL A 40 -1.16 13.33 7.37
CA VAL A 40 -1.82 12.11 6.89
C VAL A 40 -1.27 11.75 5.52
N THR A 41 -1.01 10.49 5.30
CA THR A 41 -0.86 9.89 3.98
C THR A 41 -1.83 8.72 3.87
N MET A 42 -2.27 8.42 2.66
CA MET A 42 -3.19 7.33 2.41
C MET A 42 -2.54 6.31 1.48
N GLN A 43 -2.91 5.05 1.66
CA GLN A 43 -2.45 3.97 0.83
C GLN A 43 -3.60 3.02 0.54
N LYS A 44 -3.71 2.59 -0.70
CA LYS A 44 -4.64 1.56 -1.14
C LYS A 44 -3.91 0.23 -1.29
N LEU A 45 -4.49 -0.81 -0.72
CA LEU A 45 -4.00 -2.18 -0.82
C LEU A 45 -4.98 -2.98 -1.68
N ASP A 46 -4.56 -3.39 -2.86
CA ASP A 46 -5.39 -4.12 -3.82
C ASP A 46 -4.98 -5.60 -3.87
N PRO A 47 -5.95 -6.54 -3.74
CA PRO A 47 -5.65 -7.96 -3.61
C PRO A 47 -5.37 -8.67 -4.94
N TYR A 48 -5.43 -7.99 -6.07
CA TYR A 48 -5.19 -8.62 -7.36
C TYR A 48 -3.68 -8.79 -7.67
N LEU A 49 -3.39 -9.73 -8.59
CA LEU A 49 -2.01 -10.05 -9.01
C LEU A 49 -1.46 -9.16 -10.12
N ASN A 50 -2.26 -8.28 -10.70
CA ASN A 50 -1.76 -7.31 -11.66
C ASN A 50 -0.78 -6.36 -10.96
N VAL A 51 0.33 -6.07 -11.60
CA VAL A 51 1.36 -5.18 -11.03
C VAL A 51 0.83 -3.74 -10.95
N ASP A 52 0.11 -3.34 -11.96
CA ASP A 52 -0.61 -2.07 -12.04
C ASP A 52 -1.96 -2.26 -12.74
N PRO A 53 -2.87 -1.28 -12.68
CA PRO A 53 -4.17 -1.37 -13.31
C PRO A 53 -4.17 -1.11 -14.82
N GLY A 54 -3.07 -0.63 -15.40
CA GLY A 54 -3.00 -0.26 -16.81
C GLY A 54 -3.25 -1.41 -17.79
N THR A 55 -2.97 -2.66 -17.36
CA THR A 55 -3.23 -3.86 -18.16
C THR A 55 -4.59 -4.49 -17.89
N MET A 56 -5.38 -3.93 -16.98
CA MET A 56 -6.67 -4.47 -16.60
C MET A 56 -7.77 -4.03 -17.57
N ASN A 57 -8.83 -4.83 -17.64
CA ASN A 57 -9.99 -4.48 -18.46
C ASN A 57 -10.73 -3.28 -17.84
N PRO A 58 -10.86 -2.13 -18.55
CA PRO A 58 -11.51 -0.95 -18.02
C PRO A 58 -12.97 -1.16 -17.61
N PHE A 59 -13.67 -2.08 -18.26
CA PHE A 59 -15.07 -2.40 -17.89
C PHE A 59 -15.18 -3.13 -16.56
N GLN A 60 -14.13 -3.79 -16.11
CA GLN A 60 -14.10 -4.52 -14.84
C GLN A 60 -13.46 -3.70 -13.72
N HIS A 61 -12.41 -2.95 -14.03
CA HIS A 61 -11.63 -2.22 -13.05
C HIS A 61 -12.06 -0.76 -12.92
N GLY A 62 -12.56 -0.16 -14.00
CA GLY A 62 -12.85 1.26 -14.09
C GLY A 62 -11.66 2.06 -14.68
N GLU A 63 -11.68 3.36 -14.45
CA GLU A 63 -10.66 4.28 -14.95
C GLU A 63 -9.36 4.14 -14.17
N VAL A 64 -8.25 4.39 -14.84
CA VAL A 64 -6.90 4.45 -14.26
C VAL A 64 -6.59 5.89 -13.91
N PHE A 65 -6.02 6.11 -12.74
CA PHE A 65 -5.49 7.40 -12.32
C PHE A 65 -3.96 7.40 -12.46
N VAL A 66 -3.42 8.45 -13.06
CA VAL A 66 -1.97 8.60 -13.22
C VAL A 66 -1.47 9.65 -12.22
N THR A 67 -0.56 9.24 -11.36
CA THR A 67 0.08 10.13 -10.37
C THR A 67 1.14 11.03 -11.00
N ASP A 68 1.58 12.07 -10.30
CA ASP A 68 2.58 13.02 -10.79
C ASP A 68 3.92 12.36 -11.14
N ASP A 69 4.25 11.24 -10.52
CA ASP A 69 5.44 10.44 -10.85
C ASP A 69 5.22 9.48 -12.04
N GLY A 70 4.07 9.59 -12.73
CA GLY A 70 3.74 8.84 -13.93
C GLY A 70 3.29 7.39 -13.67
N ALA A 71 3.03 7.01 -12.44
CA ALA A 71 2.54 5.68 -12.12
C ALA A 71 1.05 5.54 -12.40
N GLU A 72 0.68 4.45 -13.04
CA GLU A 72 -0.72 4.05 -13.22
C GLU A 72 -1.24 3.43 -11.93
N THR A 73 -2.33 3.97 -11.41
CA THR A 73 -2.91 3.57 -10.13
C THR A 73 -4.42 3.45 -10.23
N ASP A 74 -5.02 2.88 -9.19
CA ASP A 74 -6.48 2.84 -9.06
C ASP A 74 -7.06 4.26 -8.90
N LEU A 75 -8.26 4.46 -9.43
CA LEU A 75 -8.98 5.74 -9.39
C LEU A 75 -9.15 6.30 -7.96
N ASP A 76 -9.24 5.43 -6.96
CA ASP A 76 -9.35 5.85 -5.56
C ASP A 76 -8.18 6.73 -5.11
N ILE A 77 -7.00 6.59 -5.71
CA ILE A 77 -5.83 7.45 -5.42
C ILE A 77 -6.14 8.90 -5.77
N GLY A 78 -6.78 9.16 -6.90
CA GLY A 78 -7.23 10.50 -7.27
C GLY A 78 -8.27 11.08 -6.30
N HIS A 79 -9.14 10.23 -5.75
CA HIS A 79 -10.05 10.66 -4.68
C HIS A 79 -9.29 11.02 -3.40
N TYR A 80 -8.28 10.23 -3.04
CA TYR A 80 -7.45 10.50 -1.85
C TYR A 80 -6.72 11.82 -1.99
N GLU A 81 -6.10 12.09 -3.14
CA GLU A 81 -5.44 13.37 -3.41
C GLU A 81 -6.39 14.56 -3.24
N ARG A 82 -7.58 14.46 -3.83
CA ARG A 82 -8.59 15.51 -3.75
C ARG A 82 -9.02 15.79 -2.31
N PHE A 83 -9.22 14.76 -1.49
CA PHE A 83 -9.65 14.93 -0.10
C PHE A 83 -8.53 15.42 0.81
N LEU A 84 -7.30 14.95 0.60
CA LEU A 84 -6.15 15.35 1.41
C LEU A 84 -5.54 16.69 0.96
N ASP A 85 -5.90 17.17 -0.23
CA ASP A 85 -5.27 18.33 -0.89
C ASP A 85 -3.74 18.15 -0.98
N THR A 86 -3.31 16.97 -1.42
CA THR A 86 -1.91 16.55 -1.47
C THR A 86 -1.71 15.55 -2.59
N ASN A 87 -0.65 15.72 -3.37
CA ASN A 87 -0.28 14.74 -4.39
C ASN A 87 0.30 13.47 -3.72
N LEU A 88 -0.13 12.33 -4.23
CA LEU A 88 0.37 11.02 -3.84
C LEU A 88 1.29 10.47 -4.95
N HIS A 89 2.09 9.50 -4.60
CA HIS A 89 2.97 8.81 -5.54
C HIS A 89 2.43 7.41 -5.83
N GLY A 90 2.95 6.75 -6.87
CA GLY A 90 2.59 5.39 -7.21
C GLY A 90 2.71 4.39 -6.05
N SER A 91 3.59 4.67 -5.08
CA SER A 91 3.69 3.89 -3.84
C SER A 91 2.45 3.94 -2.94
N ALA A 92 1.51 4.84 -3.20
CA ALA A 92 0.23 4.89 -2.50
C ALA A 92 -0.74 3.79 -2.96
N ASN A 93 -0.49 3.18 -4.12
CA ASN A 93 -1.25 2.03 -4.58
C ASN A 93 -0.36 0.77 -4.53
N VAL A 94 -0.67 -0.16 -3.67
CA VAL A 94 0.08 -1.41 -3.51
C VAL A 94 -0.79 -2.57 -3.91
N THR A 95 -0.34 -3.33 -4.92
CA THR A 95 -1.01 -4.54 -5.37
C THR A 95 -0.31 -5.78 -4.84
N THR A 96 -1.04 -6.88 -4.73
CA THR A 96 -0.42 -8.19 -4.42
C THR A 96 0.66 -8.53 -5.43
N GLY A 97 0.44 -8.25 -6.72
CA GLY A 97 1.43 -8.50 -7.78
C GLY A 97 2.73 -7.73 -7.57
N GLN A 98 2.68 -6.47 -7.15
CA GLN A 98 3.88 -5.70 -6.81
C GLN A 98 4.66 -6.32 -5.65
N VAL A 99 3.96 -6.80 -4.62
CA VAL A 99 4.59 -7.45 -3.46
C VAL A 99 5.29 -8.74 -3.88
N TYR A 100 4.61 -9.60 -4.64
CA TYR A 100 5.21 -10.83 -5.19
C TYR A 100 6.43 -10.53 -6.07
N SER A 101 6.31 -9.59 -6.98
CA SER A 101 7.41 -9.18 -7.87
C SER A 101 8.64 -8.72 -7.08
N ARG A 102 8.43 -7.94 -6.01
CA ARG A 102 9.53 -7.49 -5.14
C ARG A 102 10.21 -8.63 -4.40
N VAL A 103 9.43 -9.56 -3.85
CA VAL A 103 9.99 -10.73 -3.12
C VAL A 103 10.77 -11.61 -4.07
N ILE A 104 10.21 -11.94 -5.24
CA ILE A 104 10.88 -12.76 -6.25
C ILE A 104 12.17 -12.07 -6.74
N ALA A 105 12.11 -10.78 -7.04
CA ALA A 105 13.29 -10.04 -7.47
C ALA A 105 14.40 -10.03 -6.40
N LYS A 106 14.06 -9.92 -5.13
CA LYS A 106 15.02 -9.99 -4.02
C LYS A 106 15.63 -11.38 -3.88
N GLU A 107 14.79 -12.41 -3.99
CA GLU A 107 15.26 -13.80 -3.96
C GLU A 107 16.27 -14.03 -5.08
N ARG A 108 15.97 -13.63 -6.31
CA ARG A 108 16.87 -13.78 -7.46
C ARG A 108 18.19 -13.03 -7.31
N ARG A 109 18.23 -11.96 -6.54
CA ARG A 109 19.47 -11.24 -6.21
C ARG A 109 20.21 -11.81 -4.99
N GLY A 110 19.69 -12.86 -4.36
CA GLY A 110 20.31 -13.50 -3.18
C GLY A 110 20.18 -12.69 -1.88
N GLU A 111 19.25 -11.73 -1.81
CA GLU A 111 19.09 -10.86 -0.64
C GLU A 111 18.61 -11.61 0.62
N TYR A 112 18.13 -12.83 0.46
CA TYR A 112 17.70 -13.70 1.57
C TYR A 112 18.79 -14.67 2.05
N LEU A 113 20.01 -14.55 1.53
CA LEU A 113 21.21 -15.29 2.00
C LEU A 113 21.01 -16.82 2.06
N GLY A 114 20.21 -17.39 1.17
CA GLY A 114 19.92 -18.82 1.11
C GLY A 114 18.76 -19.29 1.99
N GLU A 115 18.09 -18.38 2.70
CA GLU A 115 16.87 -18.72 3.42
C GLU A 115 15.73 -19.13 2.47
N THR A 116 14.89 -20.05 2.93
CA THR A 116 13.67 -20.43 2.20
C THR A 116 12.65 -19.29 2.25
N VAL A 117 12.34 -18.71 1.10
CA VAL A 117 11.35 -17.62 0.99
C VAL A 117 9.96 -18.22 0.80
N GLN A 118 9.05 -17.89 1.69
CA GLN A 118 7.67 -18.41 1.68
C GLN A 118 6.66 -17.27 1.58
N VAL A 119 5.43 -17.60 1.14
CA VAL A 119 4.33 -16.62 1.11
C VAL A 119 4.06 -16.09 2.52
N ILE A 120 4.03 -16.97 3.50
CA ILE A 120 3.98 -16.62 4.93
C ILE A 120 5.35 -16.96 5.54
N PRO A 121 6.09 -16.00 6.12
CA PRO A 121 5.69 -14.61 6.39
C PRO A 121 6.12 -13.57 5.34
N HIS A 122 7.00 -13.88 4.39
CA HIS A 122 7.72 -12.89 3.58
C HIS A 122 6.79 -11.97 2.77
N ILE A 123 5.83 -12.55 2.04
CA ILE A 123 4.87 -11.77 1.25
C ILE A 123 3.86 -11.08 2.17
N CYS A 124 3.32 -11.81 3.15
CA CYS A 124 2.33 -11.26 4.08
C CYS A 124 2.88 -10.07 4.86
N LEU A 125 4.12 -10.12 5.33
CA LEU A 125 4.75 -9.01 6.05
C LEU A 125 4.94 -7.78 5.17
N LEU A 126 5.33 -7.95 3.91
CA LEU A 126 5.45 -6.82 2.98
C LEU A 126 4.11 -6.20 2.62
N TYR A 127 3.06 -7.02 2.56
CA TYR A 127 1.71 -6.54 2.28
C TYR A 127 1.09 -5.80 3.48
N THR A 128 1.43 -6.22 4.69
CA THR A 128 0.90 -5.61 5.92
C THR A 128 1.80 -4.51 6.50
N SER A 129 3.06 -4.41 6.04
CA SER A 129 4.01 -3.37 6.46
C SER A 129 4.55 -2.62 5.24
N PRO A 130 3.76 -1.72 4.67
CA PRO A 130 4.13 -1.01 3.44
C PRO A 130 5.21 0.05 3.62
N SER A 131 5.70 0.28 4.85
CA SER A 131 6.71 1.29 5.11
C SER A 131 8.10 0.85 4.63
N PRO A 132 8.75 1.61 3.72
CA PRO A 132 10.14 1.33 3.35
C PRO A 132 11.13 1.48 4.52
N ARG A 133 10.69 2.01 5.67
CA ARG A 133 11.50 2.13 6.88
C ARG A 133 11.51 0.90 7.78
N ASP A 134 10.55 -0.02 7.61
CA ASP A 134 10.48 -1.25 8.39
C ASP A 134 11.41 -2.36 7.88
N ARG A 135 12.36 -1.98 7.03
CA ARG A 135 13.33 -2.85 6.36
C ARG A 135 14.30 -3.57 7.30
N THR A 136 14.26 -3.30 8.60
CA THR A 136 15.37 -3.71 9.49
C THR A 136 14.99 -4.46 10.76
N ARG A 137 13.74 -4.83 11.00
CA ARG A 137 13.38 -5.51 12.25
C ARG A 137 12.28 -6.56 12.13
N SER A 138 12.56 -7.64 11.40
CA SER A 138 11.94 -8.92 11.75
C SER A 138 13.03 -9.97 11.93
N ARG A 139 13.80 -9.84 12.98
CA ARG A 139 14.41 -11.04 13.57
C ARG A 139 13.29 -11.77 14.27
N MET A 140 12.79 -12.83 13.66
CA MET A 140 12.00 -13.82 14.37
C MET A 140 12.89 -14.42 15.46
N PRO A 141 12.43 -14.53 16.70
CA PRO A 141 13.17 -15.33 17.68
C PRO A 141 13.23 -16.76 17.15
N SER A 142 14.43 -17.29 17.06
CA SER A 142 14.63 -18.71 16.81
C SER A 142 13.95 -19.45 17.95
N SER A 143 12.86 -20.14 17.68
CA SER A 143 12.30 -21.12 18.60
C SER A 143 13.30 -22.25 18.72
N ALA A 144 13.86 -22.39 19.93
CA ALA A 144 14.56 -23.59 20.36
C ALA A 144 13.60 -24.79 20.40
#